data_e69105d1e76e16b1265025099217c2d8
#
_entry.id   e69105d1e76e16b1265025099217c2d8
#
_cell.length_a   1.000
_cell.length_b   1.000
_cell.length_c   1.000
_cell.angle_alpha   90.00
_cell.angle_beta   90.00
_cell.angle_gamma   90.00
#
_symmetry.space_group_name_H-M   'P 1'
#
loop_
_entity.id
_entity.type
_entity.pdbx_description
1 polymer ?
#
loop_
_entity_poly.entity_id
_entity_poly.type
_entity_poly.pdbx_seq_one_letter_code
_entity_poly.pdbx_strand_id
1 'polypeptide(L)'
;MMYNEFFGIATFFVTFIVMVLMYRCFGKQGLIAWVAIGTIIANIQVIKTVDIFGISATLGNVMFASIYLATDILNDIYGRKVAKRAVWLGFSSTLVMIIVMQMSLHFIPAPEDISQKALSTIFDLVPRIALGSIIAYIIGQHVDVFIFSMIKKVFQSDKTFIIRAYGSTVLSSIIDTALFVTIAFIGTLPASVVFEIFITCLLYTSPSPR
;
A
#
# COMPACT_ATOMS: atom_id res chain seq x y z
N MET A 1 -8.51 21.72 11.34
CA MET A 1 -7.11 21.36 11.28
C MET A 1 -6.78 20.33 12.36
N MET A 2 -6.78 20.67 13.64
CA MET A 2 -6.49 19.71 14.75
C MET A 2 -7.31 18.40 14.76
N TYR A 3 -8.49 18.34 14.17
CA TYR A 3 -9.33 17.15 14.13
C TYR A 3 -8.74 16.03 13.26
N ASN A 4 -8.32 16.34 12.04
CA ASN A 4 -7.73 15.34 11.12
C ASN A 4 -6.39 14.83 11.64
N GLU A 5 -5.60 15.68 12.27
CA GLU A 5 -4.30 15.32 12.86
C GLU A 5 -4.49 14.36 14.04
N PHE A 6 -5.45 14.65 14.92
CA PHE A 6 -5.81 13.75 16.02
C PHE A 6 -6.29 12.39 15.51
N PHE A 7 -7.22 12.36 14.55
CA PHE A 7 -7.70 11.12 13.97
C PHE A 7 -6.63 10.38 13.16
N GLY A 8 -5.73 11.08 12.50
CA GLY A 8 -4.58 10.50 11.81
C GLY A 8 -3.66 9.75 12.77
N ILE A 9 -3.30 10.39 13.87
CA ILE A 9 -2.49 9.78 14.94
C ILE A 9 -3.23 8.60 15.58
N ALA A 10 -4.52 8.76 15.89
CA ALA A 10 -5.34 7.69 16.46
C ALA A 10 -5.43 6.48 15.51
N THR A 11 -5.65 6.71 14.21
CA THR A 11 -5.70 5.67 13.18
C THR A 11 -4.37 4.93 13.09
N PHE A 12 -3.25 5.64 13.16
CA PHE A 12 -1.92 5.02 13.20
C PHE A 12 -1.81 4.04 14.37
N PHE A 13 -2.04 4.50 15.60
CA PHE A 13 -1.92 3.62 16.78
C PHE A 13 -2.90 2.45 16.75
N VAL A 14 -4.17 2.69 16.41
CA VAL A 14 -5.19 1.63 16.34
C VAL A 14 -4.79 0.57 15.31
N THR A 15 -4.35 0.98 14.13
CA THR A 15 -3.94 0.05 13.06
C THR A 15 -2.80 -0.86 13.51
N PHE A 16 -1.75 -0.30 14.12
CA PHE A 16 -0.61 -1.08 14.59
C PHE A 16 -0.96 -1.96 15.82
N ILE A 17 -1.78 -1.45 16.73
CA ILE A 17 -2.26 -2.25 17.89
C ILE A 17 -3.07 -3.45 17.39
N VAL A 18 -4.01 -3.25 16.46
CA VAL A 18 -4.82 -4.36 15.92
C VAL A 18 -3.93 -5.37 15.18
N MET A 19 -2.94 -4.92 14.40
CA MET A 19 -1.96 -5.83 13.77
C MET A 19 -1.22 -6.68 14.81
N VAL A 20 -0.75 -6.07 15.90
CA VAL A 20 -0.07 -6.79 16.98
C VAL A 20 -1.01 -7.77 17.68
N LEU A 21 -2.27 -7.39 17.91
CA LEU A 21 -3.28 -8.28 18.47
C LEU A 21 -3.55 -9.47 17.55
N MET A 22 -3.69 -9.26 16.25
CA MET A 22 -3.82 -10.34 15.26
C MET A 22 -2.62 -11.30 15.32
N TYR A 23 -1.41 -10.77 15.47
CA TYR A 23 -0.23 -11.59 15.65
C TYR A 23 -0.25 -12.37 16.97
N ARG A 24 -0.62 -11.72 18.07
CA ARG A 24 -0.68 -12.38 19.40
C ARG A 24 -1.74 -13.46 19.47
N CYS A 25 -2.91 -13.23 18.90
CA CYS A 25 -4.04 -14.18 18.97
C CYS A 25 -3.88 -15.35 17.99
N PHE A 26 -3.32 -15.10 16.79
CA PHE A 26 -3.32 -16.08 15.69
C PHE A 26 -1.92 -16.37 15.13
N GLY A 27 -0.87 -15.79 15.71
CA GLY A 27 0.50 -16.00 15.30
C GLY A 27 0.74 -15.66 13.82
N LYS A 28 1.47 -16.53 13.12
CA LYS A 28 1.76 -16.40 11.69
C LYS A 28 0.50 -16.19 10.83
N GLN A 29 -0.57 -16.92 11.14
CA GLN A 29 -1.82 -16.83 10.37
C GLN A 29 -2.49 -15.46 10.54
N GLY A 30 -2.37 -14.86 11.74
CA GLY A 30 -2.85 -13.51 12.00
C GLY A 30 -2.17 -12.46 11.14
N LEU A 31 -0.85 -12.54 10.97
CA LEU A 31 -0.13 -11.62 10.07
C LEU A 31 -0.49 -11.84 8.60
N ILE A 32 -0.64 -13.09 8.16
CA ILE A 32 -1.06 -13.39 6.77
C ILE A 32 -2.46 -12.84 6.52
N ALA A 33 -3.40 -13.05 7.44
CA ALA A 33 -4.75 -12.51 7.36
C ALA A 33 -4.74 -10.96 7.39
N TRP A 34 -3.88 -10.35 8.24
CA TRP A 34 -3.70 -8.91 8.28
C TRP A 34 -3.26 -8.34 6.94
N VAL A 35 -2.26 -8.96 6.28
CA VAL A 35 -1.82 -8.54 4.95
C VAL A 35 -2.96 -8.60 3.95
N ALA A 36 -3.75 -9.67 3.93
CA ALA A 36 -4.86 -9.84 3.00
C ALA A 36 -5.98 -8.81 3.23
N ILE A 37 -6.47 -8.68 4.47
CA ILE A 37 -7.52 -7.73 4.86
C ILE A 37 -7.01 -6.29 4.68
N GLY A 38 -5.79 -6.03 5.13
CA GLY A 38 -5.17 -4.73 5.06
C GLY A 38 -5.02 -4.23 3.63
N THR A 39 -4.65 -5.10 2.68
CA THR A 39 -4.54 -4.72 1.27
C THR A 39 -5.89 -4.31 0.69
N ILE A 40 -6.97 -5.00 1.04
CA ILE A 40 -8.34 -4.62 0.66
C ILE A 40 -8.69 -3.24 1.22
N ILE A 41 -8.53 -3.06 2.54
CA ILE A 41 -8.87 -1.81 3.24
C ILE A 41 -8.04 -0.65 2.68
N ALA A 42 -6.74 -0.83 2.49
CA ALA A 42 -5.85 0.19 1.96
C ALA A 42 -6.27 0.68 0.57
N ASN A 43 -6.63 -0.23 -0.34
CA ASN A 43 -7.10 0.12 -1.68
C ASN A 43 -8.43 0.90 -1.67
N ILE A 44 -9.30 0.67 -0.70
CA ILE A 44 -10.52 1.46 -0.50
C ILE A 44 -10.18 2.82 0.13
N GLN A 45 -9.33 2.84 1.15
CA GLN A 45 -8.98 4.07 1.88
C GLN A 45 -8.17 5.06 1.04
N VAL A 46 -7.39 4.59 0.05
CA VAL A 46 -6.61 5.46 -0.86
C VAL A 46 -7.49 6.43 -1.64
N ILE A 47 -8.77 6.12 -1.87
CA ILE A 47 -9.72 7.01 -2.54
C ILE A 47 -10.01 8.26 -1.69
N LYS A 48 -9.93 8.13 -0.36
CA LYS A 48 -10.20 9.24 0.55
C LYS A 48 -8.95 10.07 0.78
N THR A 49 -8.95 11.29 0.25
CA THR A 49 -7.91 12.30 0.48
C THR A 49 -8.27 13.15 1.69
N VAL A 50 -7.31 13.44 2.53
CA VAL A 50 -7.43 14.30 3.72
C VAL A 50 -6.25 15.24 3.82
N ASP A 51 -6.46 16.43 4.38
CA ASP A 51 -5.38 17.36 4.69
C ASP A 51 -4.92 17.13 6.13
N ILE A 52 -3.64 16.79 6.26
CA ILE A 52 -2.95 16.54 7.53
C ILE A 52 -1.70 17.42 7.52
N PHE A 53 -1.53 18.27 8.54
CA PHE A 53 -0.45 19.26 8.63
C PHE A 53 -0.32 20.18 7.41
N GLY A 54 -1.44 20.47 6.72
CA GLY A 54 -1.45 21.32 5.54
C GLY A 54 -0.98 20.66 4.24
N ILE A 55 -0.83 19.33 4.24
CA ILE A 55 -0.43 18.54 3.07
C ILE A 55 -1.53 17.52 2.78
N SER A 56 -1.94 17.41 1.52
CA SER A 56 -2.91 16.39 1.09
C SER A 56 -2.30 15.00 1.08
N ALA A 57 -2.94 14.08 1.79
CA ALA A 57 -2.52 12.69 1.90
C ALA A 57 -3.71 11.75 1.72
N THR A 58 -3.44 10.53 1.27
CA THR A 58 -4.45 9.46 1.23
C THR A 58 -4.46 8.66 2.53
N LEU A 59 -5.64 8.26 3.00
CA LEU A 59 -5.75 7.50 4.26
C LEU A 59 -5.13 6.08 4.16
N GLY A 60 -5.02 5.53 2.96
CA GLY A 60 -4.41 4.21 2.73
C GLY A 60 -2.96 4.07 3.18
N ASN A 61 -2.22 5.18 3.29
CA ASN A 61 -0.80 5.18 3.62
C ASN A 61 -0.49 4.48 4.95
N VAL A 62 -1.25 4.77 6.01
CA VAL A 62 -1.06 4.14 7.35
C VAL A 62 -1.29 2.63 7.28
N MET A 63 -2.30 2.20 6.53
CA MET A 63 -2.61 0.78 6.36
C MET A 63 -1.49 0.07 5.60
N PHE A 64 -0.98 0.66 4.49
CA PHE A 64 0.16 0.12 3.77
C PHE A 64 1.41 0.00 4.65
N ALA A 65 1.72 1.01 5.49
CA ALA A 65 2.84 0.95 6.42
C ALA A 65 2.72 -0.25 7.38
N SER A 66 1.52 -0.54 7.89
CA SER A 66 1.29 -1.70 8.75
C SER A 66 1.43 -3.03 8.01
N ILE A 67 1.04 -3.10 6.73
CA ILE A 67 1.21 -4.28 5.87
C ILE A 67 2.70 -4.53 5.62
N TYR A 68 3.49 -3.50 5.34
CA TYR A 68 4.93 -3.64 5.18
C TYR A 68 5.58 -4.19 6.45
N LEU A 69 5.26 -3.64 7.63
CA LEU A 69 5.77 -4.17 8.88
C LEU A 69 5.35 -5.64 9.10
N ALA A 70 4.10 -5.98 8.81
CA ALA A 70 3.63 -7.37 8.92
C ALA A 70 4.40 -8.32 7.97
N THR A 71 4.67 -7.88 6.74
CA THR A 71 5.47 -8.67 5.78
C THR A 71 6.94 -8.77 6.18
N ASP A 72 7.51 -7.74 6.78
CA ASP A 72 8.87 -7.77 7.32
C ASP A 72 8.99 -8.75 8.49
N ILE A 73 8.04 -8.74 9.42
CA ILE A 73 7.96 -9.72 10.52
C ILE A 73 7.80 -11.14 9.97
N LEU A 74 6.94 -11.34 8.96
CA LEU A 74 6.80 -12.65 8.30
C LEU A 74 8.09 -13.10 7.61
N ASN A 75 8.83 -12.18 7.00
CA ASN A 75 10.09 -12.48 6.34
C ASN A 75 11.18 -12.85 7.35
N ASP A 76 11.32 -12.08 8.42
CA ASP A 76 12.35 -12.26 9.44
C ASP A 76 12.12 -13.55 10.24
N ILE A 77 10.92 -13.78 10.76
CA ILE A 77 10.62 -14.90 11.66
C ILE A 77 10.30 -16.19 10.89
N TYR A 78 9.57 -16.11 9.77
CA TYR A 78 9.03 -17.29 9.06
C TYR A 78 9.62 -17.49 7.66
N GLY A 79 10.49 -16.57 7.24
CA GLY A 79 11.26 -16.65 6.00
C GLY A 79 10.54 -16.11 4.75
N ARG A 80 11.36 -15.75 3.76
CA ARG A 80 10.98 -15.08 2.51
C ARG A 80 9.83 -15.75 1.74
N LYS A 81 9.75 -17.08 1.77
CA LYS A 81 8.67 -17.83 1.07
C LYS A 81 7.30 -17.52 1.65
N VAL A 82 7.22 -17.38 2.98
CA VAL A 82 5.96 -17.07 3.68
C VAL A 82 5.55 -15.63 3.42
N ALA A 83 6.47 -14.68 3.53
CA ALA A 83 6.22 -13.27 3.24
C ALA A 83 5.70 -13.08 1.80
N LYS A 84 6.38 -13.68 0.79
CA LYS A 84 5.91 -13.64 -0.61
C LYS A 84 4.50 -14.20 -0.79
N ARG A 85 4.18 -15.32 -0.12
CA ARG A 85 2.82 -15.90 -0.17
C ARG A 85 1.78 -14.96 0.42
N ALA A 86 2.10 -14.27 1.54
CA ALA A 86 1.20 -13.31 2.15
C ALA A 86 0.91 -12.13 1.21
N VAL A 87 1.94 -11.58 0.54
CA VAL A 87 1.79 -10.51 -0.45
C VAL A 87 0.91 -10.95 -1.62
N TRP A 88 1.16 -12.12 -2.21
CA TRP A 88 0.32 -12.65 -3.29
C TRP A 88 -1.12 -12.90 -2.85
N LEU A 89 -1.32 -13.34 -1.59
CA LEU A 89 -2.64 -13.49 -1.00
C LEU A 89 -3.36 -12.13 -0.89
N GLY A 90 -2.65 -11.07 -0.48
CA GLY A 90 -3.17 -9.72 -0.45
C GLY A 90 -3.67 -9.25 -1.82
N PHE A 91 -2.83 -9.37 -2.86
CA PHE A 91 -3.23 -9.03 -4.23
C PHE A 91 -4.40 -9.88 -4.74
N SER A 92 -4.37 -11.19 -4.50
CA SER A 92 -5.47 -12.08 -4.90
C SER A 92 -6.78 -11.72 -4.21
N SER A 93 -6.73 -11.39 -2.91
CA SER A 93 -7.92 -10.96 -2.15
C SER A 93 -8.50 -9.66 -2.70
N THR A 94 -7.65 -8.70 -3.07
CA THR A 94 -8.07 -7.46 -3.71
C THR A 94 -8.70 -7.73 -5.08
N LEU A 95 -8.11 -8.62 -5.88
CA LEU A 95 -8.66 -8.98 -7.18
C LEU A 95 -10.05 -9.64 -7.04
N VAL A 96 -10.20 -10.57 -6.08
CA VAL A 96 -11.51 -11.19 -5.79
C VAL A 96 -12.52 -10.14 -5.37
N MET A 97 -12.15 -9.21 -4.47
CA MET A 97 -13.02 -8.11 -4.06
C MET A 97 -13.47 -7.29 -5.29
N ILE A 98 -12.54 -6.90 -6.18
CA ILE A 98 -12.86 -6.12 -7.39
C ILE A 98 -13.85 -6.87 -8.26
N ILE A 99 -13.58 -8.14 -8.57
CA ILE A 99 -14.46 -8.95 -9.45
C ILE A 99 -15.87 -9.03 -8.85
N VAL A 100 -15.99 -9.40 -7.57
CA VAL A 100 -17.29 -9.57 -6.91
C VAL A 100 -18.03 -8.24 -6.81
N MET A 101 -17.35 -7.15 -6.48
CA MET A 101 -17.99 -5.83 -6.38
C MET A 101 -18.39 -5.28 -7.75
N GLN A 102 -17.57 -5.46 -8.80
CA GLN A 102 -17.96 -5.09 -10.16
C GLN A 102 -19.17 -5.88 -10.63
N MET A 103 -19.24 -7.19 -10.36
CA MET A 103 -20.44 -7.98 -10.65
C MET A 103 -21.68 -7.44 -9.92
N SER A 104 -21.52 -7.05 -8.64
CA SER A 104 -22.62 -6.48 -7.87
C SER A 104 -23.16 -5.18 -8.45
N LEU A 105 -22.29 -4.33 -9.01
CA LEU A 105 -22.70 -3.06 -9.64
C LEU A 105 -23.50 -3.24 -10.95
N HIS A 106 -23.42 -4.42 -11.59
CA HIS A 106 -24.17 -4.71 -12.81
C HIS A 106 -25.62 -5.16 -12.56
N PHE A 107 -26.00 -5.43 -11.29
CA PHE A 107 -27.39 -5.69 -10.98
C PHE A 107 -28.22 -4.40 -11.09
N ILE A 108 -29.44 -4.52 -11.57
CA ILE A 108 -30.40 -3.41 -11.61
C ILE A 108 -30.82 -3.11 -10.17
N PRO A 109 -30.59 -1.88 -9.67
CA PRO A 109 -30.94 -1.55 -8.29
C PRO A 109 -32.45 -1.55 -8.07
N ALA A 110 -32.91 -1.97 -6.89
CA ALA A 110 -34.28 -1.83 -6.48
C ALA A 110 -34.66 -0.34 -6.29
N PRO A 111 -35.96 0.03 -6.40
CA PRO A 111 -36.39 1.43 -6.25
C PRO A 111 -35.97 2.08 -4.91
N GLU A 112 -35.84 1.28 -3.87
CA GLU A 112 -35.46 1.70 -2.52
C GLU A 112 -33.93 1.65 -2.28
N ASP A 113 -33.12 1.27 -3.28
CA ASP A 113 -31.67 1.15 -3.12
C ASP A 113 -31.01 2.53 -3.04
N ILE A 114 -30.42 2.81 -1.88
CA ILE A 114 -29.67 4.05 -1.59
C ILE A 114 -28.15 3.86 -1.79
N SER A 115 -27.68 2.64 -2.00
CA SER A 115 -26.25 2.29 -1.94
C SER A 115 -25.57 2.23 -3.31
N GLN A 116 -26.29 2.02 -4.39
CA GLN A 116 -25.75 1.88 -5.75
C GLN A 116 -24.78 3.02 -6.12
N LYS A 117 -25.20 4.28 -5.90
CA LYS A 117 -24.39 5.45 -6.24
C LYS A 117 -23.09 5.54 -5.40
N ALA A 118 -23.18 5.20 -4.11
CA ALA A 118 -22.03 5.22 -3.23
C ALA A 118 -21.03 4.10 -3.59
N LEU A 119 -21.53 2.90 -3.86
CA LEU A 119 -20.74 1.76 -4.28
C LEU A 119 -20.07 2.01 -5.63
N SER A 120 -20.77 2.54 -6.64
CA SER A 120 -20.18 2.87 -7.94
C SER A 120 -19.08 3.92 -7.78
N THR A 121 -19.28 4.97 -7.00
CA THR A 121 -18.27 6.01 -6.77
C THR A 121 -16.97 5.41 -6.21
N ILE A 122 -17.05 4.42 -5.33
CA ILE A 122 -15.89 3.77 -4.74
C ILE A 122 -15.29 2.75 -5.71
N PHE A 123 -16.09 1.80 -6.20
CA PHE A 123 -15.58 0.65 -6.91
C PHE A 123 -15.32 0.89 -8.41
N ASP A 124 -15.66 2.03 -8.97
CA ASP A 124 -15.19 2.45 -10.30
C ASP A 124 -13.71 2.88 -10.27
N LEU A 125 -13.21 3.38 -9.12
CA LEU A 125 -11.83 3.81 -8.95
C LEU A 125 -10.90 2.69 -8.46
N VAL A 126 -11.40 1.77 -7.63
CA VAL A 126 -10.61 0.70 -7.00
C VAL A 126 -9.85 -0.17 -8.01
N PRO A 127 -10.42 -0.60 -9.16
CA PRO A 127 -9.68 -1.40 -10.13
C PRO A 127 -8.44 -0.70 -10.67
N ARG A 128 -8.54 0.59 -10.92
CA ARG A 128 -7.43 1.41 -11.41
C ARG A 128 -6.33 1.56 -10.35
N ILE A 129 -6.70 1.79 -9.10
CA ILE A 129 -5.78 1.88 -7.97
C ILE A 129 -5.06 0.55 -7.74
N ALA A 130 -5.79 -0.56 -7.74
CA ALA A 130 -5.22 -1.89 -7.57
C ALA A 130 -4.27 -2.26 -8.71
N LEU A 131 -4.64 -1.95 -9.95
CA LEU A 131 -3.77 -2.15 -11.12
C LEU A 131 -2.48 -1.34 -10.98
N GLY A 132 -2.59 -0.06 -10.59
CA GLY A 132 -1.44 0.80 -10.31
C GLY A 132 -0.53 0.21 -9.23
N SER A 133 -1.08 -0.30 -8.15
CA SER A 133 -0.32 -0.94 -7.06
C SER A 133 0.42 -2.21 -7.52
N ILE A 134 -0.23 -3.06 -8.32
CA ILE A 134 0.38 -4.29 -8.82
C ILE A 134 1.51 -3.98 -9.80
N ILE A 135 1.28 -3.07 -10.74
CA ILE A 135 2.29 -2.67 -11.75
C ILE A 135 3.49 -2.03 -11.05
N ALA A 136 3.25 -1.07 -10.16
CA ALA A 136 4.28 -0.41 -9.39
C ALA A 136 5.09 -1.42 -8.58
N TYR A 137 4.44 -2.34 -7.85
CA TYR A 137 5.11 -3.39 -7.10
C TYR A 137 6.01 -4.28 -7.96
N ILE A 138 5.51 -4.76 -9.11
CA ILE A 138 6.29 -5.63 -10.00
C ILE A 138 7.51 -4.88 -10.55
N ILE A 139 7.32 -3.67 -11.06
CA ILE A 139 8.40 -2.86 -11.62
C ILE A 139 9.38 -2.45 -10.53
N GLY A 140 8.87 -1.95 -9.38
CA GLY A 140 9.69 -1.53 -8.25
C GLY A 140 10.61 -2.63 -7.75
N GLN A 141 10.11 -3.87 -7.63
CA GLN A 141 10.94 -5.02 -7.24
C GLN A 141 12.05 -5.34 -8.24
N HIS A 142 11.78 -5.24 -9.54
CA HIS A 142 12.81 -5.48 -10.57
C HIS A 142 13.85 -4.36 -10.58
N VAL A 143 13.41 -3.12 -10.44
CA VAL A 143 14.27 -1.93 -10.36
C VAL A 143 15.15 -2.00 -9.11
N ASP A 144 14.62 -2.38 -7.95
CA ASP A 144 15.38 -2.53 -6.72
C ASP A 144 16.53 -3.52 -6.88
N VAL A 145 16.23 -4.73 -7.38
CA VAL A 145 17.24 -5.76 -7.66
C VAL A 145 18.29 -5.28 -8.66
N PHE A 146 17.88 -4.57 -9.70
CA PHE A 146 18.78 -4.04 -10.73
C PHE A 146 19.71 -2.98 -10.15
N ILE A 147 19.16 -1.98 -9.43
CA ILE A 147 19.95 -0.91 -8.78
C ILE A 147 20.88 -1.49 -7.73
N PHE A 148 20.39 -2.42 -6.87
CA PHE A 148 21.24 -3.10 -5.91
C PHE A 148 22.45 -3.77 -6.58
N SER A 149 22.22 -4.45 -7.70
CA SER A 149 23.28 -5.12 -8.45
C SER A 149 24.28 -4.14 -9.06
N MET A 150 23.82 -2.96 -9.51
CA MET A 150 24.70 -1.89 -10.00
C MET A 150 25.56 -1.30 -8.88
N ILE A 151 24.95 -0.96 -7.74
CA ILE A 151 25.66 -0.38 -6.60
C ILE A 151 26.67 -1.41 -6.05
N LYS A 152 26.33 -2.71 -6.04
CA LYS A 152 27.23 -3.79 -5.62
C LYS A 152 28.51 -3.88 -6.47
N LYS A 153 28.47 -3.54 -7.75
CA LYS A 153 29.68 -3.52 -8.61
C LYS A 153 30.68 -2.44 -8.21
N VAL A 154 30.16 -1.31 -7.68
CA VAL A 154 30.98 -0.18 -7.22
C VAL A 154 31.43 -0.37 -5.76
N PHE A 155 30.55 -0.82 -4.90
CA PHE A 155 30.77 -1.00 -3.47
C PHE A 155 30.78 -2.50 -3.11
N GLN A 156 31.91 -3.17 -3.28
CA GLN A 156 32.01 -4.63 -3.13
C GLN A 156 32.19 -5.10 -1.69
N SER A 157 32.60 -4.21 -0.75
CA SER A 157 32.88 -4.57 0.63
C SER A 157 31.60 -4.93 1.41
N ASP A 158 31.66 -5.93 2.28
CA ASP A 158 30.55 -6.30 3.17
C ASP A 158 30.15 -5.16 4.12
N LYS A 159 31.09 -4.30 4.49
CA LYS A 159 30.82 -3.10 5.30
C LYS A 159 29.90 -2.08 4.59
N THR A 160 29.80 -2.15 3.26
CA THR A 160 28.97 -1.26 2.45
C THR A 160 27.60 -1.86 2.11
N PHE A 161 27.23 -2.98 2.73
CA PHE A 161 25.92 -3.63 2.50
C PHE A 161 24.75 -2.67 2.77
N ILE A 162 24.83 -1.90 3.87
CA ILE A 162 23.79 -0.93 4.23
C ILE A 162 23.62 0.13 3.12
N ILE A 163 24.71 0.66 2.57
CA ILE A 163 24.65 1.65 1.48
C ILE A 163 23.98 1.07 0.24
N ARG A 164 24.28 -0.19 -0.10
CA ARG A 164 23.66 -0.89 -1.23
C ARG A 164 22.16 -1.10 -1.01
N ALA A 165 21.79 -1.57 0.17
CA ALA A 165 20.40 -1.86 0.52
C ALA A 165 19.57 -0.57 0.57
N TYR A 166 20.00 0.44 1.33
CA TYR A 166 19.27 1.70 1.41
C TYR A 166 19.25 2.47 0.08
N GLY A 167 20.38 2.52 -0.62
CA GLY A 167 20.47 3.22 -1.92
C GLY A 167 19.55 2.62 -2.97
N SER A 168 19.48 1.29 -3.07
CA SER A 168 18.55 0.63 -4.01
C SER A 168 17.11 0.84 -3.61
N THR A 169 16.77 0.69 -2.33
CA THR A 169 15.41 0.84 -1.83
C THR A 169 14.88 2.26 -2.01
N VAL A 170 15.68 3.29 -1.71
CA VAL A 170 15.24 4.69 -1.90
C VAL A 170 14.97 4.99 -3.37
N LEU A 171 15.86 4.59 -4.28
CA LEU A 171 15.69 4.83 -5.71
C LEU A 171 14.50 4.03 -6.30
N SER A 172 14.35 2.77 -5.90
CA SER A 172 13.21 1.95 -6.34
C SER A 172 11.88 2.46 -5.79
N SER A 173 11.85 2.96 -4.54
CA SER A 173 10.65 3.56 -3.95
C SER A 173 10.19 4.83 -4.67
N ILE A 174 11.11 5.65 -5.16
CA ILE A 174 10.76 6.83 -5.97
C ILE A 174 10.06 6.40 -7.26
N ILE A 175 10.59 5.40 -7.96
CA ILE A 175 10.02 4.89 -9.21
C ILE A 175 8.69 4.20 -8.96
N ASP A 176 8.61 3.36 -7.93
CA ASP A 176 7.41 2.66 -7.50
C ASP A 176 6.27 3.65 -7.20
N THR A 177 6.56 4.65 -6.35
CA THR A 177 5.60 5.69 -5.99
C THR A 177 5.18 6.54 -7.19
N ALA A 178 6.13 6.91 -8.07
CA ALA A 178 5.82 7.67 -9.28
C ALA A 178 4.88 6.89 -10.20
N LEU A 179 5.15 5.61 -10.42
CA LEU A 179 4.30 4.74 -11.24
C LEU A 179 2.90 4.58 -10.62
N PHE A 180 2.85 4.28 -9.32
CA PHE A 180 1.58 4.14 -8.61
C PHE A 180 0.72 5.40 -8.72
N VAL A 181 1.26 6.55 -8.33
CA VAL A 181 0.53 7.82 -8.30
C VAL A 181 0.10 8.23 -9.71
N THR A 182 0.96 8.01 -10.71
CA THR A 182 0.65 8.27 -12.11
C THR A 182 -0.54 7.43 -12.58
N ILE A 183 -0.50 6.13 -12.38
CA ILE A 183 -1.56 5.23 -12.83
C ILE A 183 -2.84 5.47 -12.05
N ALA A 184 -2.76 5.64 -10.73
CA ALA A 184 -3.93 5.76 -9.86
C ALA A 184 -4.66 7.10 -10.03
N PHE A 185 -3.95 8.23 -10.13
CA PHE A 185 -4.53 9.56 -9.92
C PHE A 185 -4.41 10.54 -11.10
N ILE A 186 -3.57 10.30 -12.11
CA ILE A 186 -3.52 11.20 -13.28
C ILE A 186 -4.87 11.24 -13.99
N GLY A 187 -5.38 12.45 -14.19
CA GLY A 187 -6.68 12.70 -14.82
C GLY A 187 -7.89 12.57 -13.87
N THR A 188 -7.69 12.22 -12.59
CA THR A 188 -8.75 12.20 -11.57
C THR A 188 -8.61 13.33 -10.56
N LEU A 189 -7.37 13.78 -10.27
CA LEU A 189 -7.08 14.84 -9.33
C LEU A 189 -6.24 15.95 -9.97
N PRO A 190 -6.28 17.19 -9.43
CA PRO A 190 -5.38 18.28 -9.86
C PRO A 190 -3.90 17.90 -9.67
N ALA A 191 -3.03 18.38 -10.57
CA ALA A 191 -1.60 18.04 -10.56
C ALA A 191 -0.88 18.41 -9.25
N SER A 192 -1.28 19.51 -8.60
CA SER A 192 -0.75 19.90 -7.28
C SER A 192 -1.03 18.85 -6.21
N VAL A 193 -2.28 18.36 -6.15
CA VAL A 193 -2.70 17.32 -5.20
C VAL A 193 -2.00 15.99 -5.50
N VAL A 194 -1.84 15.63 -6.78
CA VAL A 194 -1.11 14.44 -7.21
C VAL A 194 0.35 14.49 -6.74
N PHE A 195 0.99 15.67 -6.82
CA PHE A 195 2.36 15.86 -6.33
C PHE A 195 2.46 15.76 -4.80
N GLU A 196 1.51 16.33 -4.06
CA GLU A 196 1.46 16.18 -2.58
C GLU A 196 1.28 14.72 -2.16
N ILE A 197 0.39 13.99 -2.85
CA ILE A 197 0.20 12.55 -2.65
C ILE A 197 1.50 11.79 -2.96
N PHE A 198 2.22 12.15 -4.02
CA PHE A 198 3.51 11.54 -4.33
C PHE A 198 4.50 11.70 -3.18
N ILE A 199 4.66 12.91 -2.64
CA ILE A 199 5.56 13.17 -1.51
C ILE A 199 5.14 12.40 -0.26
N THR A 200 3.85 12.42 0.09
CA THR A 200 3.35 11.72 1.28
C THR A 200 3.47 10.21 1.14
N CYS A 201 3.15 9.63 -0.02
CA CYS A 201 3.36 8.21 -0.28
C CYS A 201 4.84 7.84 -0.17
N LEU A 202 5.75 8.63 -0.75
CA LEU A 202 7.19 8.39 -0.68
C LEU A 202 7.70 8.39 0.77
N LEU A 203 7.24 9.32 1.61
CA LEU A 203 7.62 9.40 3.01
C LEU A 203 7.17 8.16 3.81
N TYR A 204 6.00 7.61 3.50
CA TYR A 204 5.47 6.42 4.19
C TYR A 204 6.05 5.10 3.65
N THR A 205 6.47 5.05 2.39
CA THR A 205 7.03 3.84 1.76
C THR A 205 8.55 3.73 1.88
N SER A 206 9.23 4.80 2.23
CA SER A 206 10.67 4.86 2.49
C SER A 206 10.87 4.85 4.00
N PRO A 207 11.55 3.97 4.67
CA PRO A 207 12.66 3.07 4.42
C PRO A 207 12.53 1.74 5.18
N SER A 208 12.00 0.73 4.59
CA SER A 208 12.25 -0.62 5.11
C SER A 208 13.21 -1.34 4.17
N PRO A 209 14.38 -1.80 4.61
CA PRO A 209 15.24 -2.66 3.80
C PRO A 209 14.49 -3.98 3.57
N ARG A 210 14.08 -4.19 2.34
CA ARG A 210 13.36 -5.39 1.90
C ARG A 210 14.29 -6.56 1.65
#